data_d7cc5b4284a99cc37e356023c26e24b7
#
_entry.id   d7cc5b4284a99cc37e356023c26e24b7
#
_cell.length_a   1.000
_cell.length_b   1.000
_cell.length_c   1.000
_cell.angle_alpha   90.00
_cell.angle_beta   90.00
_cell.angle_gamma   90.00
#
_symmetry.space_group_name_H-M   'P 1'
#
loop_
_entity.id
_entity.type
_entity.pdbx_description
1 polymer ?
#
loop_
_entity_poly.entity_id
_entity_poly.type
_entity_poly.pdbx_seq_one_letter_code
_entity_poly.pdbx_strand_id
1 'polypeptide(L)'
;MTNGHLHPLTQFLRVSLQYFTERGFEIAEGPEIKTEWYNFDALNTPADHPSRDVQDTFWTKGGKVLRTHTTGTDIRVIKENKLTPPLKLIIPGRCFRNEATDSTHEHTFYQIDGIAIDKDLNMGHLIGILDGYMKELFGKDLETRVRPHLYPFVE
;
A
#
# COMPACT_ATOMS: atom_id res chain seq x y z
N MET A 1 34.81 15.04 9.45
CA MET A 1 33.38 15.30 9.19
C MET A 1 32.74 13.95 8.97
N THR A 2 31.85 13.54 9.84
CA THR A 2 31.07 12.32 9.64
C THR A 2 30.11 12.58 8.48
N ASN A 3 30.23 11.82 7.39
CA ASN A 3 29.25 11.88 6.31
C ASN A 3 27.87 11.53 6.90
N GLY A 4 26.87 12.38 6.65
CA GLY A 4 25.50 12.08 7.04
C GLY A 4 25.05 10.76 6.41
N HIS A 5 24.07 10.11 7.02
CA HIS A 5 23.45 8.88 6.49
C HIS A 5 21.94 9.06 6.36
N LEU A 6 21.35 8.28 5.45
CA LEU A 6 19.90 8.29 5.26
C LEU A 6 19.23 7.51 6.40
N HIS A 7 18.05 7.97 6.79
CA HIS A 7 17.20 7.23 7.72
C HIS A 7 16.95 5.80 7.19
N PRO A 8 16.95 4.75 8.03
CA PRO A 8 16.74 3.37 7.60
C PRO A 8 15.47 3.17 6.75
N LEU A 9 14.37 3.79 7.15
CA LEU A 9 13.12 3.74 6.38
C LEU A 9 13.27 4.32 4.97
N THR A 10 14.06 5.40 4.79
CA THR A 10 14.33 5.96 3.47
C THR A 10 15.17 5.02 2.63
N GLN A 11 16.14 4.33 3.23
CA GLN A 11 16.94 3.33 2.53
C GLN A 11 16.08 2.14 2.10
N PHE A 12 15.24 1.64 3.02
CA PHE A 12 14.29 0.56 2.74
C PHE A 12 13.35 0.92 1.58
N LEU A 13 12.74 2.10 1.62
CA LEU A 13 11.86 2.58 0.57
C LEU A 13 12.57 2.67 -0.80
N ARG A 14 13.81 3.16 -0.83
CA ARG A 14 14.59 3.23 -2.07
C ARG A 14 14.83 1.87 -2.69
N VAL A 15 15.26 0.90 -1.90
CA VAL A 15 15.48 -0.49 -2.37
C VAL A 15 14.16 -1.09 -2.86
N SER A 16 13.08 -0.88 -2.13
CA SER A 16 11.74 -1.36 -2.52
C SER A 16 11.31 -0.78 -3.87
N LEU A 17 11.39 0.52 -4.03
CA LEU A 17 11.00 1.18 -5.28
C LEU A 17 11.88 0.75 -6.45
N GLN A 18 13.19 0.62 -6.23
CA GLN A 18 14.11 0.13 -7.24
C GLN A 18 13.72 -1.28 -7.70
N TYR A 19 13.47 -2.20 -6.77
CA TYR A 19 13.05 -3.57 -7.09
C TYR A 19 11.85 -3.62 -8.03
N PHE A 20 10.83 -2.82 -7.76
CA PHE A 20 9.61 -2.80 -8.57
C PHE A 20 9.79 -2.05 -9.90
N THR A 21 10.51 -0.92 -9.92
CA THR A 21 10.75 -0.18 -11.16
C THR A 21 11.60 -0.94 -12.16
N GLU A 22 12.58 -1.73 -11.71
CA GLU A 22 13.37 -2.64 -12.55
C GLU A 22 12.51 -3.75 -13.19
N ARG A 23 11.31 -4.01 -12.64
CA ARG A 23 10.34 -4.98 -13.15
C ARG A 23 9.18 -4.35 -13.92
N GLY A 24 9.34 -3.06 -14.28
CA GLY A 24 8.42 -2.32 -15.12
C GLY A 24 7.21 -1.75 -14.38
N PHE A 25 7.28 -1.63 -13.05
CA PHE A 25 6.26 -0.87 -12.30
C PHE A 25 6.56 0.62 -12.36
N GLU A 26 5.54 1.40 -12.62
CA GLU A 26 5.57 2.85 -12.52
C GLU A 26 5.19 3.28 -11.11
N ILE A 27 5.82 4.35 -10.61
CA ILE A 27 5.50 4.89 -9.29
C ILE A 27 4.31 5.85 -9.44
N ALA A 28 3.24 5.58 -8.69
CA ALA A 28 2.11 6.49 -8.60
C ALA A 28 2.00 7.08 -7.20
N GLU A 29 1.70 8.37 -7.13
CA GLU A 29 1.54 9.10 -5.89
C GLU A 29 0.10 9.60 -5.74
N GLY A 30 -0.33 9.76 -4.51
CA GLY A 30 -1.67 10.28 -4.19
C GLY A 30 -1.69 11.08 -2.90
N PRO A 31 -2.70 11.95 -2.72
CA PRO A 31 -2.80 12.80 -1.56
C PRO A 31 -3.01 11.99 -0.27
N GLU A 32 -2.45 12.48 0.82
CA GLU A 32 -2.64 11.89 2.15
C GLU A 32 -4.06 12.15 2.70
N ILE A 33 -4.69 13.26 2.31
CA ILE A 33 -6.07 13.57 2.66
C ILE A 33 -6.97 13.15 1.50
N LYS A 34 -7.93 12.27 1.80
CA LYS A 34 -8.87 11.70 0.82
C LYS A 34 -10.31 11.94 1.22
N THR A 35 -11.22 11.85 0.27
CA THR A 35 -12.65 11.70 0.60
C THR A 35 -12.89 10.31 1.18
N GLU A 36 -13.91 10.18 2.00
CA GLU A 36 -14.36 8.90 2.55
C GLU A 36 -14.56 7.85 1.46
N TRP A 37 -15.13 8.26 0.34
CA TRP A 37 -15.37 7.37 -0.81
C TRP A 37 -14.09 6.66 -1.29
N TYR A 38 -12.99 7.41 -1.50
CA TYR A 38 -11.73 6.83 -1.95
C TYR A 38 -11.02 5.98 -0.89
N ASN A 39 -11.33 6.19 0.38
CA ASN A 39 -10.69 5.45 1.46
C ASN A 39 -11.46 4.20 1.86
N PHE A 40 -12.78 4.17 1.63
CA PHE A 40 -13.65 3.10 2.12
C PHE A 40 -14.64 2.58 1.07
N ASP A 41 -15.54 3.43 0.56
CA ASP A 41 -16.67 2.96 -0.27
C ASP A 41 -16.20 2.28 -1.55
N ALA A 42 -15.21 2.84 -2.23
CA ALA A 42 -14.64 2.28 -3.46
C ALA A 42 -13.90 0.94 -3.25
N LEU A 43 -13.67 0.55 -2.01
CA LEU A 43 -13.02 -0.68 -1.61
C LEU A 43 -14.00 -1.64 -0.90
N ASN A 44 -15.29 -1.44 -1.09
CA ASN A 44 -16.36 -2.25 -0.48
C ASN A 44 -16.33 -2.31 1.07
N THR A 45 -15.67 -1.38 1.74
CA THR A 45 -15.71 -1.31 3.19
C THR A 45 -17.13 -0.90 3.61
N PRO A 46 -17.87 -1.69 4.40
CA PRO A 46 -19.22 -1.36 4.83
C PRO A 46 -19.31 -0.05 5.63
N ALA A 47 -20.45 0.61 5.58
CA ALA A 47 -20.64 1.89 6.29
C ALA A 47 -20.55 1.78 7.81
N ASP A 48 -20.87 0.61 8.35
CA ASP A 48 -20.83 0.26 9.77
C ASP A 48 -19.53 -0.45 10.17
N HIS A 49 -18.54 -0.51 9.27
CA HIS A 49 -17.28 -1.18 9.59
C HIS A 49 -16.49 -0.38 10.65
N PRO A 50 -15.96 -1.05 11.70
CA PRO A 50 -15.26 -0.37 12.80
C PRO A 50 -14.11 0.54 12.36
N SER A 51 -13.40 0.19 11.29
CA SER A 51 -12.30 1.02 10.76
C SER A 51 -12.71 2.44 10.32
N ARG A 52 -14.02 2.71 10.17
CA ARG A 52 -14.54 4.05 9.87
C ARG A 52 -14.75 4.89 11.13
N ASP A 53 -14.70 4.29 12.32
CA ASP A 53 -14.85 5.01 13.57
C ASP A 53 -13.74 6.05 13.74
N VAL A 54 -14.07 7.13 14.45
CA VAL A 54 -13.11 8.17 14.82
C VAL A 54 -12.00 7.67 15.75
N GLN A 55 -12.20 6.50 16.36
CA GLN A 55 -11.18 5.82 17.17
C GLN A 55 -10.10 5.16 16.31
N ASP A 56 -10.43 4.79 15.06
CA ASP A 56 -9.50 4.09 14.15
C ASP A 56 -9.05 4.96 12.99
N THR A 57 -9.78 6.03 12.65
CA THR A 57 -9.50 6.90 11.51
C THR A 57 -9.45 8.37 11.92
N PHE A 58 -8.41 9.07 11.45
CA PHE A 58 -8.33 10.54 11.62
C PHE A 58 -9.23 11.25 10.62
N TRP A 59 -10.27 11.91 11.13
CA TRP A 59 -11.18 12.72 10.36
C TRP A 59 -10.83 14.21 10.42
N THR A 60 -10.90 14.88 9.30
CA THR A 60 -10.79 16.35 9.25
C THR A 60 -12.14 16.99 9.56
N LYS A 61 -12.15 18.27 9.99
CA LYS A 61 -13.37 19.03 10.22
C LYS A 61 -14.27 19.17 8.97
N GLY A 62 -13.71 18.95 7.77
CA GLY A 62 -14.42 18.99 6.49
C GLY A 62 -14.92 17.64 5.99
N GLY A 63 -14.97 16.60 6.82
CA GLY A 63 -15.47 15.27 6.44
C GLY A 63 -14.56 14.49 5.50
N LYS A 64 -13.28 14.85 5.42
CA LYS A 64 -12.26 14.06 4.74
C LYS A 64 -11.45 13.27 5.77
N VAL A 65 -10.71 12.27 5.30
CA VAL A 65 -9.90 11.41 6.15
C VAL A 65 -8.42 11.51 5.81
N LEU A 66 -7.54 11.34 6.79
CA LEU A 66 -6.17 10.93 6.54
C LEU A 66 -6.19 9.47 6.11
N ARG A 67 -5.54 9.16 4.98
CA ARG A 67 -5.61 7.82 4.39
C ARG A 67 -5.11 6.76 5.37
N THR A 68 -5.90 5.71 5.55
CA THR A 68 -5.56 4.54 6.38
C THR A 68 -4.75 3.50 5.62
N HIS A 69 -4.67 3.64 4.29
CA HIS A 69 -3.92 2.80 3.35
C HIS A 69 -3.68 3.56 2.04
N THR A 70 -2.78 3.08 1.21
CA THR A 70 -2.46 3.68 -0.09
C THR A 70 -3.42 3.26 -1.21
N THR A 71 -4.15 2.17 -1.07
CA THR A 71 -5.04 1.52 -2.06
C THR A 71 -6.06 2.47 -2.72
N GLY A 72 -6.57 3.47 -1.98
CA GLY A 72 -7.45 4.49 -2.60
C GLY A 72 -6.75 5.34 -3.68
N THR A 73 -5.42 5.25 -3.82
CA THR A 73 -4.69 5.86 -4.94
C THR A 73 -4.77 4.97 -6.18
N ASP A 74 -4.75 3.63 -6.03
CA ASP A 74 -5.01 2.68 -7.12
C ASP A 74 -6.35 2.99 -7.77
N ILE A 75 -7.41 3.10 -6.96
CA ILE A 75 -8.76 3.42 -7.43
C ILE A 75 -8.78 4.76 -8.19
N ARG A 76 -8.04 5.76 -7.70
CA ARG A 76 -7.95 7.05 -8.35
C ARG A 76 -7.29 6.94 -9.72
N VAL A 77 -6.14 6.27 -9.83
CA VAL A 77 -5.44 6.06 -11.09
C VAL A 77 -6.30 5.28 -12.08
N ILE A 78 -6.95 4.21 -11.60
CA ILE A 78 -7.89 3.41 -12.39
C ILE A 78 -9.01 4.28 -12.97
N LYS A 79 -9.60 5.14 -12.16
CA LYS A 79 -10.72 6.00 -12.55
C LYS A 79 -10.31 7.12 -13.52
N GLU A 80 -9.14 7.72 -13.31
CA GLU A 80 -8.64 8.86 -14.10
C GLU A 80 -8.03 8.43 -15.42
N ASN A 81 -7.33 7.30 -15.48
CA ASN A 81 -6.49 6.89 -16.63
C ASN A 81 -7.11 5.86 -17.58
N LYS A 82 -8.40 5.47 -17.41
CA LYS A 82 -9.04 4.44 -18.25
C LYS A 82 -8.11 3.27 -18.47
N LEU A 83 -8.04 2.35 -17.53
CA LEU A 83 -7.18 1.17 -17.52
C LEU A 83 -6.91 0.60 -18.89
N THR A 84 -5.72 0.80 -19.39
CA THR A 84 -5.27 0.15 -20.62
C THR A 84 -4.16 -0.84 -20.26
N PRO A 85 -4.44 -2.15 -20.23
CA PRO A 85 -3.40 -3.15 -20.03
C PRO A 85 -2.35 -3.13 -21.16
N PRO A 86 -1.08 -3.45 -20.86
CA PRO A 86 -0.57 -3.82 -19.54
C PRO A 86 -0.38 -2.62 -18.63
N LEU A 87 -0.75 -2.76 -17.36
CA LEU A 87 -0.54 -1.73 -16.33
C LEU A 87 0.15 -2.35 -15.11
N LYS A 88 1.21 -1.72 -14.64
CA LYS A 88 1.90 -2.08 -13.40
C LYS A 88 2.22 -0.81 -12.62
N LEU A 89 1.63 -0.67 -11.44
CA LEU A 89 1.85 0.49 -10.57
C LEU A 89 2.32 0.04 -9.20
N ILE A 90 3.15 0.87 -8.57
CA ILE A 90 3.52 0.77 -7.17
C ILE A 90 3.25 2.11 -6.48
N ILE A 91 2.57 2.07 -5.35
CA ILE A 91 2.10 3.24 -4.63
C ILE A 91 2.68 3.25 -3.22
N PRO A 92 3.84 3.89 -3.03
CA PRO A 92 4.42 4.12 -1.72
C PRO A 92 3.72 5.28 -1.02
N GLY A 93 3.60 5.21 0.30
CA GLY A 93 3.13 6.37 1.04
C GLY A 93 2.92 6.18 2.52
N ARG A 94 2.89 7.30 3.23
CA ARG A 94 2.50 7.31 4.64
C ARG A 94 1.02 7.04 4.77
N CYS A 95 0.67 6.27 5.79
CA CYS A 95 -0.69 5.97 6.19
C CYS A 95 -0.88 6.33 7.66
N PHE A 96 -2.12 6.56 8.05
CA PHE A 96 -2.44 7.10 9.36
C PHE A 96 -3.61 6.31 9.96
N ARG A 97 -3.44 5.86 11.20
CA ARG A 97 -4.51 5.23 11.97
C ARG A 97 -4.55 5.81 13.36
N ASN A 98 -5.75 6.08 13.84
CA ASN A 98 -5.94 6.66 15.18
C ASN A 98 -5.91 5.55 16.23
N GLU A 99 -4.77 4.88 16.33
CA GLU A 99 -4.52 3.81 17.30
C GLU A 99 -3.67 4.32 18.45
N ALA A 100 -3.83 3.71 19.62
CA ALA A 100 -2.93 3.99 20.74
C ALA A 100 -1.51 3.53 20.39
N THR A 101 -0.54 4.41 20.55
CA THR A 101 0.87 4.10 20.32
C THR A 101 1.39 3.18 21.41
N ASP A 102 1.97 2.04 21.04
CA ASP A 102 2.63 1.10 21.92
C ASP A 102 3.95 0.59 21.28
N SER A 103 4.52 -0.50 21.78
CA SER A 103 5.77 -1.07 21.26
C SER A 103 5.65 -1.66 19.84
N THR A 104 4.44 -1.87 19.35
CA THR A 104 4.12 -2.55 18.09
C THR A 104 3.20 -1.75 17.18
N HIS A 105 2.57 -0.70 17.69
CA HIS A 105 1.64 0.15 16.95
C HIS A 105 2.09 1.61 16.96
N GLU A 106 2.07 2.21 15.79
CA GLU A 106 2.35 3.63 15.57
C GLU A 106 1.22 4.22 14.73
N HIS A 107 0.75 5.41 15.10
CA HIS A 107 -0.32 6.10 14.36
C HIS A 107 0.08 6.50 12.93
N THR A 108 1.36 6.54 12.62
CA THR A 108 1.91 6.88 11.31
C THR A 108 2.85 5.79 10.85
N PHE A 109 2.55 5.15 9.75
CA PHE A 109 3.38 4.09 9.16
C PHE A 109 3.47 4.25 7.65
N TYR A 110 4.37 3.49 7.03
CA TYR A 110 4.49 3.46 5.56
C TYR A 110 3.90 2.17 5.01
N GLN A 111 3.21 2.31 3.90
CA GLN A 111 2.70 1.21 3.11
C GLN A 111 3.22 1.34 1.67
N ILE A 112 3.49 0.21 1.06
CA ILE A 112 3.72 0.10 -0.38
C ILE A 112 2.62 -0.82 -0.89
N ASP A 113 1.74 -0.27 -1.70
CA ASP A 113 0.70 -1.01 -2.41
C ASP A 113 1.10 -1.19 -3.87
N GLY A 114 0.49 -2.13 -4.57
CA GLY A 114 0.78 -2.35 -5.96
C GLY A 114 -0.35 -3.02 -6.71
N ILE A 115 -0.50 -2.63 -7.97
CA ILE A 115 -1.47 -3.23 -8.88
C ILE A 115 -0.78 -3.62 -10.18
N ALA A 116 -1.10 -4.80 -10.68
CA ALA A 116 -0.71 -5.24 -12.01
C ALA A 116 -1.94 -5.78 -12.74
N ILE A 117 -2.13 -5.31 -13.98
CA ILE A 117 -3.24 -5.73 -14.84
C ILE A 117 -2.66 -6.12 -16.19
N ASP A 118 -2.83 -7.38 -16.56
CA ASP A 118 -2.45 -7.92 -17.86
C ASP A 118 -3.26 -9.18 -18.15
N LYS A 119 -3.25 -9.66 -19.41
CA LYS A 119 -4.06 -10.78 -19.87
C LYS A 119 -3.68 -12.11 -19.23
N ASP A 120 -2.39 -12.34 -19.00
CA ASP A 120 -1.85 -13.64 -18.61
C ASP A 120 -1.41 -13.68 -17.14
N LEU A 121 -1.84 -12.71 -16.32
CA LEU A 121 -1.50 -12.70 -14.91
C LEU A 121 -2.25 -13.79 -14.14
N ASN A 122 -1.53 -14.42 -13.21
CA ASN A 122 -2.07 -15.44 -12.33
C ASN A 122 -1.42 -15.38 -10.94
N MET A 123 -1.89 -16.19 -10.01
CA MET A 123 -1.38 -16.23 -8.63
C MET A 123 0.12 -16.54 -8.56
N GLY A 124 0.65 -17.33 -9.49
CA GLY A 124 2.10 -17.61 -9.53
C GLY A 124 2.94 -16.37 -9.77
N HIS A 125 2.47 -15.43 -10.59
CA HIS A 125 3.14 -14.14 -10.80
C HIS A 125 3.15 -13.29 -9.54
N LEU A 126 2.02 -13.24 -8.82
CA LEU A 126 1.93 -12.52 -7.55
C LEU A 126 2.89 -13.11 -6.50
N ILE A 127 2.86 -14.42 -6.32
CA ILE A 127 3.75 -15.11 -5.37
C ILE A 127 5.21 -14.89 -5.76
N GLY A 128 5.55 -15.03 -7.04
CA GLY A 128 6.92 -14.89 -7.52
C GLY A 128 7.49 -13.49 -7.32
N ILE A 129 6.70 -12.43 -7.57
CA ILE A 129 7.17 -11.06 -7.36
C ILE A 129 7.34 -10.73 -5.88
N LEU A 130 6.43 -11.21 -5.02
CA LEU A 130 6.53 -10.99 -3.58
C LEU A 130 7.68 -11.78 -2.95
N ASP A 131 7.89 -13.05 -3.33
CA ASP A 131 9.01 -13.86 -2.87
C ASP A 131 10.35 -13.22 -3.27
N GLY A 132 10.47 -12.81 -4.52
CA GLY A 132 11.66 -12.10 -5.00
C GLY A 132 11.90 -10.79 -4.27
N TYR A 133 10.85 -10.03 -3.98
CA TYR A 133 10.95 -8.78 -3.22
C TYR A 133 11.43 -9.02 -1.78
N MET A 134 10.88 -10.02 -1.10
CA MET A 134 11.32 -10.37 0.25
C MET A 134 12.78 -10.83 0.28
N LYS A 135 13.21 -11.61 -0.71
CA LYS A 135 14.61 -12.05 -0.84
C LYS A 135 15.58 -10.91 -1.17
N GLU A 136 15.13 -9.91 -1.92
CA GLU A 136 15.93 -8.70 -2.17
C GLU A 136 16.16 -7.90 -0.89
N LEU A 137 15.14 -7.78 -0.04
CA LEU A 137 15.21 -7.00 1.20
C LEU A 137 15.97 -7.71 2.33
N PHE A 138 15.75 -9.02 2.48
CA PHE A 138 16.17 -9.76 3.68
C PHE A 138 17.21 -10.85 3.41
N GLY A 139 17.60 -11.02 2.16
CA GLY A 139 18.60 -11.99 1.74
C GLY A 139 18.02 -13.21 1.02
N LYS A 140 18.86 -13.80 0.16
CA LYS A 140 18.46 -14.88 -0.75
C LYS A 140 18.03 -16.17 -0.05
N ASP A 141 18.52 -16.39 1.17
CA ASP A 141 18.23 -17.58 1.96
C ASP A 141 16.89 -17.48 2.72
N LEU A 142 16.16 -16.37 2.55
CA LEU A 142 14.84 -16.20 3.16
C LEU A 142 13.86 -17.23 2.60
N GLU A 143 13.23 -17.98 3.49
CA GLU A 143 12.11 -18.84 3.15
C GLU A 143 10.79 -18.08 3.33
N THR A 144 9.97 -18.02 2.28
CA THR A 144 8.65 -17.43 2.32
C THR A 144 7.58 -18.50 2.46
N ARG A 145 6.51 -18.20 3.19
CA ARG A 145 5.36 -19.09 3.35
C ARG A 145 4.08 -18.37 2.97
N VAL A 146 3.36 -18.90 2.00
CA VAL A 146 2.04 -18.42 1.60
C VAL A 146 0.96 -19.28 2.25
N ARG A 147 -0.06 -18.66 2.79
CA ARG A 147 -1.24 -19.33 3.32
C ARG A 147 -2.51 -18.57 2.96
N PRO A 148 -3.63 -19.26 2.69
CA PRO A 148 -4.89 -18.58 2.43
C PRO A 148 -5.40 -17.87 3.69
N HIS A 149 -6.01 -16.71 3.50
CA HIS A 149 -6.66 -15.94 4.53
C HIS A 149 -7.91 -15.28 3.96
N LEU A 150 -9.00 -15.26 4.73
CA LEU A 150 -10.25 -14.62 4.36
C LEU A 150 -10.35 -13.24 5.02
N TYR A 151 -10.62 -12.24 4.21
CA TYR A 151 -11.00 -10.90 4.69
C TYR A 151 -12.49 -10.67 4.40
N PRO A 152 -13.30 -10.26 5.38
CA PRO A 152 -14.78 -10.28 5.27
C PRO A 152 -15.39 -9.47 4.13
N PHE A 153 -14.70 -8.45 3.64
CA PHE A 153 -15.16 -7.55 2.57
C PHE A 153 -14.31 -7.61 1.29
N VAL A 154 -13.44 -8.60 1.19
CA VAL A 154 -12.64 -8.89 -0.01
C VAL A 154 -13.22 -10.12 -0.69
N GLU A 155 -13.68 -9.92 -1.92
CA GLU A 155 -14.26 -10.97 -2.77
C GLU A 155 -13.20 -11.72 -3.56
#